data_bc42357691585d113ce972c18ddea919
#
_entry.id   bc42357691585d113ce972c18ddea919
#
_cell.length_a   1.000
_cell.length_b   1.000
_cell.length_c   1.000
_cell.angle_alpha   90.00
_cell.angle_beta   90.00
_cell.angle_gamma   90.00
#
_symmetry.space_group_name_H-M   'P 1'
#
loop_
_entity.id
_entity.type
_entity.pdbx_description
1 polymer ?
#
loop_
_entity_poly.entity_id
_entity_poly.type
_entity_poly.pdbx_seq_one_letter_code
_entity_poly.pdbx_strand_id
1 'polypeptide(L)'
;MSDLLLFDLDGTLVDTTDLILQSFAWTFDAHLPGRLPSRRDLVATFGRSLPAALRELAAEQGATDPEALAAEMLVTYRDFQRQHHDTLIQPFPGIADALAALHAEGHRLGVVTSKMQHFARRGMQLFDLERYFDVAVFHDDVTRHKPHPEPLLEAARRAGVEPSSAIYIGDSTHDIVAGRAAAMRTVAVLWGPFDREVLEAARPDAMVSSPSELVELPTRLQVR
;
A
#
# COMPACT_ATOMS: atom_id res chain seq x y z
N MET A 1 1.18 24.54 11.62
CA MET A 1 2.21 23.95 10.72
C MET A 1 1.50 22.93 9.88
N SER A 2 1.77 22.88 8.57
CA SER A 2 1.19 21.88 7.69
C SER A 2 1.80 20.51 8.02
N ASP A 3 0.96 19.54 8.42
CA ASP A 3 1.40 18.18 8.66
C ASP A 3 1.76 17.51 7.32
N LEU A 4 2.69 16.57 7.35
CA LEU A 4 2.97 15.68 6.22
C LEU A 4 2.07 14.44 6.36
N LEU A 5 1.16 14.25 5.41
CA LEU A 5 0.35 13.05 5.32
C LEU A 5 0.91 12.14 4.23
N LEU A 6 1.34 10.97 4.63
CA LEU A 6 1.85 9.93 3.73
C LEU A 6 0.79 8.83 3.59
N PHE A 7 0.52 8.41 2.37
CA PHE A 7 -0.49 7.42 2.04
C PHE A 7 0.14 6.18 1.39
N ASP A 8 -0.34 5.00 1.74
CA ASP A 8 -0.17 3.86 0.85
C ASP A 8 -1.06 4.05 -0.39
N LEU A 9 -0.81 3.28 -1.43
CA LEU A 9 -1.52 3.37 -2.70
C LEU A 9 -2.59 2.28 -2.82
N ASP A 10 -2.14 1.02 -2.87
CA ASP A 10 -3.00 -0.14 -3.14
C ASP A 10 -3.82 -0.48 -1.89
N GLY A 11 -5.15 -0.51 -1.99
CA GLY A 11 -6.05 -0.72 -0.84
C GLY A 11 -6.35 0.54 -0.01
N THR A 12 -5.64 1.63 -0.26
CA THR A 12 -5.79 2.90 0.46
C THR A 12 -6.36 4.01 -0.44
N LEU A 13 -5.67 4.34 -1.50
CA LEU A 13 -6.10 5.35 -2.49
C LEU A 13 -6.80 4.72 -3.69
N VAL A 14 -6.30 3.58 -4.13
CA VAL A 14 -6.79 2.84 -5.29
C VAL A 14 -7.17 1.43 -4.87
N ASP A 15 -8.38 1.02 -5.22
CA ASP A 15 -8.80 -0.39 -5.09
C ASP A 15 -8.14 -1.19 -6.21
N THR A 16 -7.18 -1.98 -5.83
CA THR A 16 -6.44 -2.92 -6.69
C THR A 16 -6.67 -4.36 -6.29
N THR A 17 -7.63 -4.61 -5.41
CA THR A 17 -7.88 -5.93 -4.82
C THR A 17 -8.14 -6.98 -5.89
N ASP A 18 -9.02 -6.68 -6.84
CA ASP A 18 -9.34 -7.61 -7.93
C ASP A 18 -8.15 -7.85 -8.86
N LEU A 19 -7.39 -6.81 -9.19
CA LEU A 19 -6.18 -6.95 -9.99
C LEU A 19 -5.17 -7.89 -9.32
N ILE A 20 -4.92 -7.69 -8.02
CA ILE A 20 -3.96 -8.49 -7.26
C ILE A 20 -4.42 -9.95 -7.15
N LEU A 21 -5.67 -10.19 -6.76
CA LEU A 21 -6.21 -11.54 -6.61
C LEU A 21 -6.24 -12.30 -7.94
N GLN A 22 -6.65 -11.67 -9.03
CA GLN A 22 -6.66 -12.28 -10.35
C GLN A 22 -5.22 -12.53 -10.86
N SER A 23 -4.27 -11.65 -10.55
CA SER A 23 -2.84 -11.88 -10.87
C SER A 23 -2.31 -13.13 -10.15
N PHE A 24 -2.65 -13.32 -8.87
CA PHE A 24 -2.30 -14.54 -8.15
C PHE A 24 -2.97 -15.76 -8.77
N ALA A 25 -4.28 -15.71 -9.04
CA ALA A 25 -5.02 -16.83 -9.62
C ALA A 25 -4.41 -17.28 -10.96
N TRP A 26 -4.15 -16.33 -11.85
CA TRP A 26 -3.48 -16.58 -13.13
C TRP A 26 -2.10 -17.19 -12.96
N THR A 27 -1.31 -16.66 -12.03
CA THR A 27 0.04 -17.14 -11.76
C THR A 27 0.06 -18.55 -11.19
N PHE A 28 -0.82 -18.84 -10.21
CA PHE A 28 -0.91 -20.17 -9.63
C PHE A 28 -1.45 -21.21 -10.61
N ASP A 29 -2.39 -20.86 -11.48
CA ASP A 29 -2.89 -21.76 -12.50
C ASP A 29 -1.76 -22.18 -13.48
N ALA A 30 -0.87 -21.23 -13.81
CA ALA A 30 0.24 -21.49 -14.72
C ALA A 30 1.38 -22.32 -14.09
N HIS A 31 1.69 -22.14 -12.82
CA HIS A 31 2.89 -22.71 -12.17
C HIS A 31 2.58 -23.78 -11.12
N LEU A 32 1.46 -23.69 -10.45
CA LEU A 32 1.03 -24.57 -9.35
C LEU A 32 -0.48 -24.87 -9.46
N PRO A 33 -0.94 -25.52 -10.52
CA PRO A 33 -2.36 -25.74 -10.78
C PRO A 33 -3.04 -26.49 -9.62
N GLY A 34 -4.19 -25.97 -9.19
CA GLY A 34 -4.96 -26.51 -8.06
C GLY A 34 -4.40 -26.19 -6.66
N ARG A 35 -3.36 -25.37 -6.57
CA ARG A 35 -2.73 -24.98 -5.28
C ARG A 35 -2.89 -23.50 -4.95
N LEU A 36 -3.87 -22.81 -5.53
CA LEU A 36 -4.14 -21.41 -5.20
C LEU A 36 -4.49 -21.28 -3.72
N PRO A 37 -3.77 -20.44 -2.94
CA PRO A 37 -4.09 -20.19 -1.54
C PRO A 37 -5.48 -19.57 -1.38
N SER A 38 -6.04 -19.65 -0.16
CA SER A 38 -7.31 -19.01 0.12
C SER A 38 -7.23 -17.49 -0.08
N ARG A 39 -8.37 -16.84 -0.33
CA ARG A 39 -8.43 -15.37 -0.42
C ARG A 39 -7.82 -14.71 0.81
N ARG A 40 -8.07 -15.26 2.00
CA ARG A 40 -7.54 -14.74 3.27
C ARG A 40 -6.00 -14.79 3.30
N ASP A 41 -5.41 -15.90 2.87
CA ASP A 41 -3.95 -16.05 2.85
C ASP A 41 -3.30 -15.12 1.82
N LEU A 42 -3.94 -14.95 0.65
CA LEU A 42 -3.48 -13.99 -0.35
C LEU A 42 -3.54 -12.55 0.17
N VAL A 43 -4.66 -12.14 0.78
CA VAL A 43 -4.81 -10.80 1.36
C VAL A 43 -3.76 -10.54 2.46
N ALA A 44 -3.39 -11.53 3.25
CA ALA A 44 -2.34 -11.39 4.26
C ALA A 44 -0.95 -11.03 3.67
N THR A 45 -0.76 -11.20 2.35
CA THR A 45 0.48 -10.78 1.66
C THR A 45 0.45 -9.33 1.16
N PHE A 46 -0.72 -8.68 1.14
CA PHE A 46 -0.86 -7.33 0.59
C PHE A 46 -0.04 -6.31 1.39
N GLY A 47 0.46 -5.30 0.71
CA GLY A 47 1.35 -4.31 1.31
C GLY A 47 2.82 -4.74 1.44
N ARG A 48 3.13 -6.03 1.20
CA ARG A 48 4.49 -6.58 1.24
C ARG A 48 5.18 -6.51 -0.13
N SER A 49 6.48 -6.76 -0.15
CA SER A 49 7.22 -6.98 -1.39
C SER A 49 6.73 -8.23 -2.11
N LEU A 50 6.25 -8.09 -3.35
CA LEU A 50 5.72 -9.19 -4.15
C LEU A 50 6.70 -10.36 -4.34
N PRO A 51 8.01 -10.15 -4.61
CA PRO A 51 8.96 -11.26 -4.69
C PRO A 51 9.03 -12.08 -3.40
N ALA A 52 9.01 -11.42 -2.24
CA ALA A 52 9.03 -12.10 -0.95
C ALA A 52 7.74 -12.89 -0.71
N ALA A 53 6.59 -12.32 -1.04
CA ALA A 53 5.29 -13.00 -0.93
C ALA A 53 5.22 -14.23 -1.81
N LEU A 54 5.61 -14.14 -3.08
CA LEU A 54 5.62 -15.28 -4.01
C LEU A 54 6.54 -16.40 -3.53
N ARG A 55 7.72 -16.07 -3.01
CA ARG A 55 8.66 -17.07 -2.47
C ARG A 55 8.07 -17.82 -1.27
N GLU A 56 7.46 -17.10 -0.34
CA GLU A 56 6.82 -17.72 0.83
C GLU A 56 5.65 -18.62 0.41
N LEU A 57 4.77 -18.12 -0.46
CA LEU A 57 3.65 -18.89 -0.97
C LEU A 57 4.12 -20.14 -1.74
N ALA A 58 5.18 -20.04 -2.56
CA ALA A 58 5.76 -21.19 -3.25
C ALA A 58 6.32 -22.23 -2.26
N ALA A 59 6.99 -21.78 -1.19
CA ALA A 59 7.52 -22.66 -0.14
C ALA A 59 6.38 -23.36 0.62
N GLU A 60 5.33 -22.66 0.98
CA GLU A 60 4.15 -23.21 1.66
C GLU A 60 3.44 -24.27 0.81
N GLN A 61 3.48 -24.12 -0.53
CA GLN A 61 2.94 -25.11 -1.47
C GLN A 61 3.90 -26.26 -1.75
N GLY A 62 5.04 -26.34 -1.05
CA GLY A 62 5.99 -27.44 -1.13
C GLY A 62 6.88 -27.42 -2.37
N ALA A 63 7.18 -26.25 -2.92
CA ALA A 63 8.14 -26.11 -4.03
C ALA A 63 9.53 -26.59 -3.60
N THR A 64 10.21 -27.35 -4.46
CA THR A 64 11.56 -27.85 -4.22
C THR A 64 12.59 -26.72 -4.19
N ASP A 65 12.41 -25.72 -5.09
CA ASP A 65 13.20 -24.50 -5.14
C ASP A 65 12.25 -23.30 -5.17
N PRO A 66 11.84 -22.79 -3.98
CA PRO A 66 10.92 -21.66 -3.89
C PRO A 66 11.46 -20.36 -4.49
N GLU A 67 12.78 -20.17 -4.50
CA GLU A 67 13.40 -18.95 -5.05
C GLU A 67 13.32 -18.93 -6.57
N ALA A 68 13.72 -20.03 -7.22
CA ALA A 68 13.63 -20.16 -8.67
C ALA A 68 12.18 -20.08 -9.16
N LEU A 69 11.26 -20.81 -8.49
CA LEU A 69 9.84 -20.79 -8.85
C LEU A 69 9.24 -19.39 -8.67
N ALA A 70 9.55 -18.70 -7.58
CA ALA A 70 9.05 -17.34 -7.35
C ALA A 70 9.54 -16.35 -8.42
N ALA A 71 10.74 -16.51 -8.94
CA ALA A 71 11.25 -15.68 -10.04
C ALA A 71 10.43 -15.88 -11.34
N GLU A 72 10.06 -17.12 -11.67
CA GLU A 72 9.18 -17.42 -12.82
C GLU A 72 7.76 -16.89 -12.59
N MET A 73 7.20 -17.15 -11.40
CA MET A 73 5.88 -16.65 -10.98
C MET A 73 5.79 -15.12 -11.05
N LEU A 74 6.87 -14.43 -10.69
CA LEU A 74 6.93 -12.97 -10.72
C LEU A 74 6.78 -12.42 -12.15
N VAL A 75 7.36 -13.08 -13.13
CA VAL A 75 7.20 -12.71 -14.55
C VAL A 75 5.74 -12.85 -14.97
N THR A 76 5.14 -14.01 -14.73
CA THR A 76 3.74 -14.30 -15.07
C THR A 76 2.77 -13.33 -14.39
N TYR A 77 2.98 -13.06 -13.11
CA TYR A 77 2.18 -12.10 -12.33
C TYR A 77 2.24 -10.68 -12.93
N ARG A 78 3.44 -10.21 -13.24
CA ARG A 78 3.65 -8.88 -13.83
C ARG A 78 3.10 -8.77 -15.24
N ASP A 79 3.13 -9.85 -16.02
CA ASP A 79 2.54 -9.90 -17.36
C ASP A 79 1.03 -9.74 -17.30
N PHE A 80 0.36 -10.42 -16.38
CA PHE A 80 -1.08 -10.23 -16.14
C PHE A 80 -1.38 -8.79 -15.74
N GLN A 81 -0.62 -8.24 -14.78
CA GLN A 81 -0.82 -6.86 -14.37
C GLN A 81 -0.64 -5.85 -15.52
N ARG A 82 0.38 -6.02 -16.36
CA ARG A 82 0.58 -5.13 -17.51
C ARG A 82 -0.61 -5.09 -18.46
N GLN A 83 -1.27 -6.22 -18.65
CA GLN A 83 -2.41 -6.35 -19.57
C GLN A 83 -3.72 -5.85 -18.96
N HIS A 84 -3.93 -6.02 -17.66
CA HIS A 84 -5.23 -5.80 -17.01
C HIS A 84 -5.26 -4.64 -16.02
N HIS A 85 -4.13 -3.97 -15.78
CA HIS A 85 -4.01 -2.91 -14.78
C HIS A 85 -5.12 -1.87 -14.88
N ASP A 86 -5.28 -1.22 -16.01
CA ASP A 86 -6.20 -0.08 -16.15
C ASP A 86 -7.68 -0.47 -16.12
N THR A 87 -7.99 -1.74 -16.34
CA THR A 87 -9.36 -2.25 -16.37
C THR A 87 -9.82 -2.85 -15.03
N LEU A 88 -8.89 -3.23 -14.16
CA LEU A 88 -9.17 -3.90 -12.89
C LEU A 88 -8.84 -3.04 -11.66
N ILE A 89 -8.57 -1.75 -11.85
CA ILE A 89 -8.35 -0.81 -10.75
C ILE A 89 -9.33 0.34 -10.81
N GLN A 90 -9.64 0.92 -9.64
CA GLN A 90 -10.45 2.14 -9.53
C GLN A 90 -10.06 2.91 -8.26
N PRO A 91 -10.22 4.24 -8.23
CA PRO A 91 -10.01 4.98 -6.98
C PRO A 91 -11.14 4.64 -6.01
N PHE A 92 -10.84 4.61 -4.71
CA PHE A 92 -11.91 4.50 -3.72
C PHE A 92 -12.83 5.74 -3.79
N PRO A 93 -14.16 5.57 -3.69
CA PRO A 93 -15.10 6.68 -3.76
C PRO A 93 -14.80 7.76 -2.71
N GLY A 94 -14.64 9.01 -3.14
CA GLY A 94 -14.35 10.16 -2.27
C GLY A 94 -12.85 10.43 -2.00
N ILE A 95 -11.93 9.57 -2.46
CA ILE A 95 -10.48 9.79 -2.28
C ILE A 95 -10.02 11.08 -2.96
N ALA A 96 -10.43 11.32 -4.21
CA ALA A 96 -10.02 12.54 -4.93
C ALA A 96 -10.49 13.80 -4.20
N ASP A 97 -11.71 13.80 -3.66
CA ASP A 97 -12.26 14.93 -2.91
C ASP A 97 -11.51 15.16 -1.58
N ALA A 98 -11.18 14.07 -0.86
CA ALA A 98 -10.42 14.15 0.38
C ALA A 98 -9.00 14.68 0.14
N LEU A 99 -8.30 14.20 -0.89
CA LEU A 99 -6.97 14.71 -1.26
C LEU A 99 -7.02 16.18 -1.68
N ALA A 100 -8.04 16.57 -2.46
CA ALA A 100 -8.23 17.96 -2.86
C ALA A 100 -8.47 18.87 -1.66
N ALA A 101 -9.28 18.45 -0.68
CA ALA A 101 -9.55 19.23 0.52
C ALA A 101 -8.27 19.39 1.38
N LEU A 102 -7.55 18.30 1.66
CA LEU A 102 -6.29 18.33 2.41
C LEU A 102 -5.24 19.24 1.73
N HIS A 103 -5.13 19.15 0.40
CA HIS A 103 -4.22 19.98 -0.37
C HIS A 103 -4.63 21.48 -0.30
N ALA A 104 -5.93 21.78 -0.40
CA ALA A 104 -6.46 23.16 -0.29
C ALA A 104 -6.25 23.77 1.11
N GLU A 105 -6.23 22.93 2.17
CA GLU A 105 -5.90 23.35 3.55
C GLU A 105 -4.39 23.55 3.75
N GLY A 106 -3.57 23.31 2.72
CA GLY A 106 -2.13 23.53 2.73
C GLY A 106 -1.32 22.41 3.38
N HIS A 107 -1.92 21.21 3.54
CA HIS A 107 -1.16 20.04 3.96
C HIS A 107 -0.25 19.53 2.84
N ARG A 108 0.89 19.00 3.23
CA ARG A 108 1.81 18.33 2.31
C ARG A 108 1.42 16.86 2.23
N LEU A 109 1.27 16.37 1.01
CA LEU A 109 0.83 15.00 0.78
C LEU A 109 1.94 14.19 0.12
N GLY A 110 2.03 12.90 0.45
CA GLY A 110 2.98 12.00 -0.19
C GLY A 110 2.43 10.59 -0.32
N VAL A 111 3.02 9.84 -1.24
CA VAL A 111 2.71 8.41 -1.47
C VAL A 111 3.92 7.56 -1.08
N VAL A 112 3.69 6.46 -0.33
CA VAL A 112 4.72 5.48 0.03
C VAL A 112 4.16 4.08 -0.21
N THR A 113 4.59 3.43 -1.28
CA THR A 113 4.02 2.16 -1.70
C THR A 113 5.06 1.08 -1.97
N SER A 114 4.70 -0.19 -1.74
CA SER A 114 5.48 -1.36 -2.13
C SER A 114 5.36 -1.70 -3.63
N LYS A 115 4.60 -0.91 -4.38
CA LYS A 115 4.42 -1.06 -5.83
C LYS A 115 5.60 -0.44 -6.60
N MET A 116 6.00 -1.06 -7.71
CA MET A 116 7.01 -0.50 -8.60
C MET A 116 6.57 0.84 -9.18
N GLN A 117 7.49 1.78 -9.32
CA GLN A 117 7.22 3.16 -9.73
C GLN A 117 6.34 3.26 -10.99
N HIS A 118 6.65 2.48 -12.03
CA HIS A 118 5.94 2.60 -13.30
C HIS A 118 4.46 2.18 -13.20
N PHE A 119 4.12 1.19 -12.38
CA PHE A 119 2.72 0.80 -12.14
C PHE A 119 2.01 1.78 -11.20
N ALA A 120 2.70 2.25 -10.16
CA ALA A 120 2.14 3.22 -9.22
C ALA A 120 1.78 4.52 -9.91
N ARG A 121 2.72 5.09 -10.69
CA ARG A 121 2.48 6.33 -11.46
C ARG A 121 1.36 6.15 -12.49
N ARG A 122 1.35 5.02 -13.22
CA ARG A 122 0.29 4.72 -14.18
C ARG A 122 -1.10 4.77 -13.54
N GLY A 123 -1.28 4.15 -12.36
CA GLY A 123 -2.55 4.19 -11.63
C GLY A 123 -2.91 5.59 -11.14
N MET A 124 -1.94 6.32 -10.56
CA MET A 124 -2.19 7.69 -10.10
C MET A 124 -2.53 8.65 -11.24
N GLN A 125 -1.89 8.50 -12.40
CA GLN A 125 -2.16 9.33 -13.59
C GLN A 125 -3.51 8.99 -14.20
N LEU A 126 -3.90 7.73 -14.25
CA LEU A 126 -5.21 7.29 -14.78
C LEU A 126 -6.38 7.98 -14.07
N PHE A 127 -6.22 8.26 -12.77
CA PHE A 127 -7.26 8.87 -11.93
C PHE A 127 -6.93 10.33 -11.52
N ASP A 128 -5.91 10.94 -12.13
CA ASP A 128 -5.50 12.33 -11.89
C ASP A 128 -5.16 12.60 -10.39
N LEU A 129 -4.63 11.59 -9.69
CA LEU A 129 -4.27 11.71 -8.27
C LEU A 129 -2.83 12.21 -8.07
N GLU A 130 -1.93 12.00 -9.04
CA GLU A 130 -0.50 12.34 -8.91
C GLU A 130 -0.27 13.82 -8.58
N ARG A 131 -1.15 14.70 -9.07
CA ARG A 131 -1.06 16.16 -8.87
C ARG A 131 -1.13 16.63 -7.41
N TYR A 132 -1.63 15.79 -6.50
CA TYR A 132 -1.77 16.14 -5.08
C TYR A 132 -0.51 15.84 -4.27
N PHE A 133 0.45 15.09 -4.80
CA PHE A 133 1.56 14.57 -4.03
C PHE A 133 2.87 15.32 -4.25
N ASP A 134 3.42 15.89 -3.17
CA ASP A 134 4.72 16.58 -3.15
C ASP A 134 5.90 15.59 -3.11
N VAL A 135 5.68 14.41 -2.53
CA VAL A 135 6.69 13.36 -2.37
C VAL A 135 6.13 11.99 -2.69
N ALA A 136 6.94 11.15 -3.32
CA ALA A 136 6.61 9.77 -3.57
C ALA A 136 7.82 8.87 -3.33
N VAL A 137 7.58 7.71 -2.72
CA VAL A 137 8.56 6.63 -2.51
C VAL A 137 7.94 5.33 -3.00
N PHE A 138 8.62 4.67 -3.90
CA PHE A 138 8.19 3.45 -4.56
C PHE A 138 9.07 2.26 -4.15
N HIS A 139 8.67 1.06 -4.57
CA HIS A 139 9.48 -0.14 -4.35
C HIS A 139 10.94 0.05 -4.80
N ASP A 140 11.15 0.69 -5.95
CA ASP A 140 12.47 0.84 -6.58
C ASP A 140 13.39 1.83 -5.85
N ASP A 141 12.86 2.63 -4.93
CA ASP A 141 13.60 3.69 -4.24
C ASP A 141 14.34 3.23 -2.99
N VAL A 142 14.04 2.03 -2.47
CA VAL A 142 14.52 1.53 -1.19
C VAL A 142 14.94 0.07 -1.27
N THR A 143 15.76 -0.35 -0.30
CA THR A 143 16.24 -1.74 -0.24
C THR A 143 15.35 -2.62 0.65
N ARG A 144 14.84 -2.06 1.75
CA ARG A 144 13.97 -2.74 2.70
C ARG A 144 12.57 -2.17 2.62
N HIS A 145 11.58 -3.04 2.49
CA HIS A 145 10.19 -2.68 2.26
C HIS A 145 9.35 -2.85 3.53
N LYS A 146 8.13 -2.30 3.54
CA LYS A 146 7.18 -2.50 4.64
C LYS A 146 7.07 -4.00 5.01
N PRO A 147 7.10 -4.34 6.29
CA PRO A 147 6.93 -3.52 7.49
C PRO A 147 8.20 -2.81 7.99
N HIS A 148 9.32 -2.82 7.23
CA HIS A 148 10.51 -2.04 7.59
C HIS A 148 10.24 -0.54 7.41
N PRO A 149 10.72 0.36 8.32
CA PRO A 149 10.43 1.79 8.27
C PRO A 149 11.15 2.57 7.15
N GLU A 150 12.12 1.96 6.47
CA GLU A 150 12.98 2.65 5.48
C GLU A 150 12.19 3.46 4.42
N PRO A 151 11.09 2.95 3.81
CA PRO A 151 10.34 3.74 2.82
C PRO A 151 9.74 5.02 3.40
N LEU A 152 9.25 4.95 4.63
CA LEU A 152 8.61 6.08 5.31
C LEU A 152 9.65 7.11 5.76
N LEU A 153 10.78 6.65 6.27
CA LEU A 153 11.92 7.51 6.64
C LEU A 153 12.49 8.22 5.40
N GLU A 154 12.56 7.54 4.27
CA GLU A 154 12.97 8.14 2.99
C GLU A 154 11.98 9.21 2.54
N ALA A 155 10.66 8.98 2.68
CA ALA A 155 9.64 9.97 2.36
C ALA A 155 9.76 11.21 3.25
N ALA A 156 9.92 11.05 4.56
CA ALA A 156 10.15 12.16 5.50
C ALA A 156 11.40 12.95 5.17
N ARG A 157 12.51 12.25 4.83
CA ARG A 157 13.77 12.86 4.39
C ARG A 157 13.61 13.68 3.10
N ARG A 158 12.91 13.13 2.08
CA ARG A 158 12.62 13.85 0.83
C ARG A 158 11.75 15.07 1.09
N ALA A 159 10.79 14.94 2.01
CA ALA A 159 9.94 16.04 2.41
C ALA A 159 10.66 17.08 3.32
N GLY A 160 11.81 16.76 3.91
CA GLY A 160 12.48 17.63 4.88
C GLY A 160 11.69 17.81 6.17
N VAL A 161 11.00 16.75 6.62
CA VAL A 161 10.12 16.75 7.80
C VAL A 161 10.60 15.69 8.78
N GLU A 162 10.55 16.02 10.07
CA GLU A 162 10.80 15.02 11.13
C GLU A 162 9.72 13.94 11.10
N PRO A 163 10.08 12.64 11.16
CA PRO A 163 9.10 11.55 11.11
C PRO A 163 7.97 11.67 12.13
N SER A 164 8.26 12.14 13.35
CA SER A 164 7.27 12.33 14.41
C SER A 164 6.20 13.40 14.11
N SER A 165 6.44 14.24 13.08
CA SER A 165 5.50 15.26 12.60
C SER A 165 4.73 14.76 11.35
N ALA A 166 4.89 13.50 10.97
CA ALA A 166 4.18 12.89 9.85
C ALA A 166 3.10 11.91 10.33
N ILE A 167 2.07 11.75 9.50
CA ILE A 167 1.01 10.77 9.67
C ILE A 167 1.12 9.80 8.50
N TYR A 168 1.19 8.49 8.77
CA TYR A 168 1.15 7.46 7.75
C TYR A 168 -0.21 6.75 7.74
N ILE A 169 -0.83 6.69 6.57
CA ILE A 169 -2.20 6.23 6.36
C ILE A 169 -2.14 5.01 5.41
N GLY A 170 -2.67 3.88 5.86
CA GLY A 170 -2.67 2.65 5.08
C GLY A 170 -3.77 1.67 5.51
N ASP A 171 -3.96 0.61 4.72
CA ASP A 171 -5.02 -0.38 4.90
C ASP A 171 -4.52 -1.71 5.48
N SER A 172 -3.21 -1.89 5.66
CA SER A 172 -2.60 -3.16 6.09
C SER A 172 -1.90 -3.08 7.44
N THR A 173 -1.70 -4.24 8.07
CA THR A 173 -0.88 -4.35 9.28
C THR A 173 0.58 -3.95 9.02
N HIS A 174 1.07 -4.14 7.80
CA HIS A 174 2.43 -3.77 7.40
C HIS A 174 2.63 -2.25 7.40
N ASP A 175 1.60 -1.48 7.06
CA ASP A 175 1.59 -0.02 7.13
C ASP A 175 1.71 0.46 8.55
N ILE A 176 0.88 -0.10 9.44
CA ILE A 176 0.85 0.31 10.85
C ILE A 176 2.18 -0.04 11.53
N VAL A 177 2.72 -1.23 11.27
CA VAL A 177 4.03 -1.64 11.83
C VAL A 177 5.16 -0.74 11.30
N ALA A 178 5.19 -0.47 9.99
CA ALA A 178 6.21 0.41 9.38
C ALA A 178 6.12 1.84 9.91
N GLY A 179 4.90 2.41 10.00
CA GLY A 179 4.68 3.76 10.51
C GLY A 179 5.14 3.92 11.96
N ARG A 180 4.78 2.98 12.83
CA ARG A 180 5.24 2.96 14.22
C ARG A 180 6.75 2.81 14.34
N ALA A 181 7.36 1.94 13.53
CA ALA A 181 8.81 1.76 13.50
C ALA A 181 9.55 3.01 12.97
N ALA A 182 8.90 3.82 12.14
CA ALA A 182 9.38 5.12 11.69
C ALA A 182 9.13 6.26 12.69
N ALA A 183 8.52 5.98 13.86
CA ALA A 183 8.06 6.97 14.83
C ALA A 183 7.04 7.98 14.26
N MET A 184 6.29 7.59 13.23
CA MET A 184 5.16 8.34 12.69
C MET A 184 3.87 7.95 13.43
N ARG A 185 2.86 8.81 13.38
CA ARG A 185 1.50 8.40 13.73
C ARG A 185 0.91 7.56 12.62
N THR A 186 0.06 6.63 12.98
CA THR A 186 -0.49 5.65 12.06
C THR A 186 -2.01 5.68 12.04
N VAL A 187 -2.57 5.67 10.85
CA VAL A 187 -4.01 5.60 10.63
C VAL A 187 -4.33 4.39 9.77
N ALA A 188 -5.23 3.53 10.26
CA ALA A 188 -5.77 2.44 9.47
C ALA A 188 -7.05 2.88 8.76
N VAL A 189 -7.13 2.65 7.45
CA VAL A 189 -8.35 2.82 6.68
C VAL A 189 -9.11 1.49 6.61
N LEU A 190 -10.44 1.53 6.72
CA LEU A 190 -11.30 0.35 6.85
C LEU A 190 -12.04 -0.01 5.56
N TRP A 191 -11.76 0.65 4.47
CA TRP A 191 -12.33 0.32 3.14
C TRP A 191 -11.41 -0.58 2.29
N GLY A 192 -10.20 -0.87 2.77
CA GLY A 192 -9.27 -1.83 2.17
C GLY A 192 -9.67 -3.29 2.42
N PRO A 193 -8.89 -4.25 1.92
CA PRO A 193 -9.22 -5.68 1.97
C PRO A 193 -9.03 -6.36 3.34
N PHE A 194 -8.42 -5.69 4.31
CA PHE A 194 -8.16 -6.27 5.64
C PHE A 194 -9.35 -6.10 6.59
N ASP A 195 -9.61 -7.14 7.38
CA ASP A 195 -10.64 -7.09 8.41
C ASP A 195 -10.27 -6.10 9.53
N ARG A 196 -11.28 -5.42 10.09
CA ARG A 196 -11.14 -4.45 11.19
C ARG A 196 -10.33 -5.00 12.35
N GLU A 197 -10.64 -6.21 12.80
CA GLU A 197 -10.02 -6.86 13.96
C GLU A 197 -8.53 -7.09 13.75
N VAL A 198 -8.12 -7.36 12.50
CA VAL A 198 -6.71 -7.54 12.11
C VAL A 198 -5.96 -6.20 12.21
N LEU A 199 -6.58 -5.12 11.75
CA LEU A 199 -6.01 -3.77 11.83
C LEU A 199 -5.97 -3.25 13.26
N GLU A 200 -7.02 -3.48 14.07
CA GLU A 200 -7.06 -3.12 15.50
C GLU A 200 -5.93 -3.81 16.29
N ALA A 201 -5.65 -5.08 15.98
CA ALA A 201 -4.56 -5.83 16.61
C ALA A 201 -3.16 -5.22 16.32
N ALA A 202 -2.99 -4.53 15.21
CA ALA A 202 -1.76 -3.80 14.88
C ALA A 202 -1.61 -2.48 15.66
N ARG A 203 -2.67 -2.01 16.35
CA ARG A 203 -2.73 -0.82 17.21
C ARG A 203 -2.37 0.47 16.46
N PRO A 204 -3.13 0.87 15.44
CA PRO A 204 -3.00 2.21 14.86
C PRO A 204 -3.40 3.30 15.86
N ASP A 205 -2.91 4.52 15.67
CA ASP A 205 -3.27 5.67 16.52
C ASP A 205 -4.71 6.12 16.25
N ALA A 206 -5.23 5.90 15.03
CA ALA A 206 -6.62 6.12 14.67
C ALA A 206 -7.07 5.13 13.60
N MET A 207 -8.38 4.99 13.46
CA MET A 207 -9.03 4.26 12.37
C MET A 207 -10.11 5.13 11.75
N VAL A 208 -10.26 5.06 10.43
CA VAL A 208 -11.27 5.80 9.66
C VAL A 208 -12.03 4.84 8.73
N SER A 209 -13.32 5.10 8.58
CA SER A 209 -14.24 4.24 7.82
C SER A 209 -14.61 4.81 6.46
N SER A 210 -14.29 6.08 6.22
CA SER A 210 -14.56 6.75 4.95
C SER A 210 -13.47 7.77 4.60
N PRO A 211 -13.21 8.03 3.31
CA PRO A 211 -12.25 9.04 2.89
C PRO A 211 -12.53 10.46 3.42
N SER A 212 -13.79 10.82 3.66
CA SER A 212 -14.14 12.12 4.23
C SER A 212 -13.56 12.35 5.63
N GLU A 213 -13.38 11.29 6.42
CA GLU A 213 -12.77 11.40 7.76
C GLU A 213 -11.26 11.73 7.71
N LEU A 214 -10.60 11.53 6.55
CA LEU A 214 -9.18 11.87 6.38
C LEU A 214 -8.92 13.37 6.55
N VAL A 215 -9.87 14.20 6.16
CA VAL A 215 -9.76 15.67 6.25
C VAL A 215 -9.67 16.15 7.71
N GLU A 216 -10.28 15.42 8.63
CA GLU A 216 -10.26 15.76 10.05
C GLU A 216 -8.99 15.26 10.78
N LEU A 217 -8.22 14.34 10.18
CA LEU A 217 -7.07 13.70 10.84
C LEU A 217 -6.00 14.68 11.35
N PRO A 218 -5.58 15.71 10.59
CA PRO A 218 -4.58 16.64 11.06
C PRO A 218 -4.97 17.33 12.37
N THR A 219 -6.24 17.68 12.50
CA THR A 219 -6.76 18.29 13.73
C THR A 219 -6.92 17.29 14.87
N ARG A 220 -7.39 16.06 14.57
CA ARG A 220 -7.62 15.01 15.58
C ARG A 220 -6.33 14.43 16.15
N LEU A 221 -5.27 14.38 15.34
CA LEU A 221 -3.98 13.78 15.69
C LEU A 221 -2.90 14.82 16.03
N GLN A 222 -3.24 16.11 16.12
CA GLN A 222 -2.28 17.12 16.56
C GLN A 222 -1.64 16.73 17.89
N VAL A 223 -0.31 16.81 17.94
CA VAL A 223 0.47 16.53 19.13
C VAL A 223 0.23 17.64 20.15
N ARG A 224 -0.09 17.24 21.37
CA ARG A 224 0.07 18.12 22.54
C ARG A 224 1.55 18.29 22.89
#